data_733a5bbc368f7934fa48d1d6bb7b7734
#
_entry.id   733a5bbc368f7934fa48d1d6bb7b7734
#
_cell.length_a   1.000
_cell.length_b   1.000
_cell.length_c   1.000
_cell.angle_alpha   90.00
_cell.angle_beta   90.00
_cell.angle_gamma   90.00
#
_symmetry.space_group_name_H-M   'P 1'
#
loop_
_entity.id
_entity.type
_entity.pdbx_description
1 polymer ?
#
loop_
_entity_poly.entity_id
_entity_poly.type
_entity_poly.pdbx_seq_one_letter_code
_entity_poly.pdbx_strand_id
1 'polypeptide(L)'
;MLYALFTQHPTPPRSLPRDLRETLPGELKAKRNLYERDLPPELLDELWRRFATALLPLDSAGKLGVVLFQFPKWFMPGHESHAYLSALRERLPQYTPAVEFRNPLWLDEGHRPGTLALLREHGYPFVCVDEPQGTPASVPPIVAATAATPPPGRRAMWA
;
A
#
# COMPACT_ATOMS: atom_id res chain seq x y z
N MET A 1 6.56 12.09 5.25
CA MET A 1 5.16 11.64 5.47
C MET A 1 5.22 10.15 5.76
N LEU A 2 4.65 9.67 6.88
CA LEU A 2 4.73 8.27 7.35
C LEU A 2 4.20 7.25 6.31
N TYR A 3 3.19 7.63 5.57
CA TYR A 3 2.57 6.82 4.52
C TYR A 3 3.55 6.27 3.46
N ALA A 4 4.61 7.02 3.14
CA ALA A 4 5.63 6.59 2.19
C ALA A 4 6.32 5.28 2.59
N LEU A 5 6.46 5.02 3.90
CA LEU A 5 7.05 3.80 4.43
C LEU A 5 6.21 2.57 4.02
N PHE A 6 4.89 2.64 4.22
CA PHE A 6 3.96 1.54 3.92
C PHE A 6 3.76 1.27 2.43
N THR A 7 4.15 2.20 1.58
CA THR A 7 4.13 2.03 0.13
C THR A 7 5.50 1.75 -0.46
N GLN A 8 6.44 1.29 0.38
CA GLN A 8 7.80 0.89 -0.01
C GLN A 8 8.63 2.02 -0.66
N HIS A 9 8.30 3.28 -0.31
CA HIS A 9 9.09 4.44 -0.71
C HIS A 9 10.20 4.74 0.31
N PRO A 10 11.34 5.29 -0.14
CA PRO A 10 12.41 5.69 0.76
C PRO A 10 11.91 6.76 1.72
N THR A 11 12.00 6.48 3.02
CA THR A 11 11.46 7.34 4.08
C THR A 11 12.59 7.81 4.99
N PRO A 12 12.93 9.12 4.99
CA PRO A 12 13.96 9.62 5.89
C PRO A 12 13.54 9.42 7.37
N PRO A 13 14.47 9.09 8.29
CA PRO A 13 14.17 8.91 9.72
C PRO A 13 13.42 10.09 10.35
N ARG A 14 13.71 11.31 9.90
CA ARG A 14 13.02 12.53 10.35
C ARG A 14 11.52 12.58 10.04
N SER A 15 11.03 11.73 9.11
CA SER A 15 9.61 11.63 8.77
C SER A 15 8.81 10.78 9.76
N LEU A 16 9.49 10.00 10.61
CA LEU A 16 8.84 9.26 11.68
C LEU A 16 8.38 10.20 12.81
N PRO A 17 7.32 9.86 13.55
CA PRO A 17 6.94 10.56 14.77
C PRO A 17 8.14 10.71 15.71
N ARG A 18 8.25 11.87 16.38
CA ARG A 18 9.42 12.21 17.17
C ARG A 18 9.73 11.18 18.26
N ASP A 19 8.71 10.79 18.99
CA ASP A 19 8.78 9.80 20.06
C ASP A 19 9.31 8.45 19.57
N LEU A 20 8.79 7.95 18.44
CA LEU A 20 9.24 6.69 17.84
C LEU A 20 10.63 6.79 17.22
N ARG A 21 10.97 7.96 16.66
CA ARG A 21 12.31 8.21 16.15
C ARG A 21 13.37 8.19 17.27
N GLU A 22 13.01 8.67 18.45
CA GLU A 22 13.92 8.68 19.62
C GLU A 22 14.26 7.27 20.10
N THR A 23 13.39 6.28 19.88
CA THR A 23 13.62 4.86 20.22
C THR A 23 14.43 4.10 19.16
N LEU A 24 14.62 4.66 17.96
CA LEU A 24 15.40 3.98 16.91
C LEU A 24 16.83 3.71 17.36
N PRO A 25 17.42 2.56 16.99
CA PRO A 25 18.86 2.32 17.07
C PRO A 25 19.65 3.43 16.35
N GLY A 26 20.84 3.75 16.88
CA GLY A 26 21.68 4.83 16.33
C GLY A 26 22.02 4.65 14.85
N GLU A 27 22.28 3.42 14.42
CA GLU A 27 22.55 3.06 13.03
C GLU A 27 21.36 3.38 12.09
N LEU A 28 20.13 3.16 12.55
CA LEU A 28 18.93 3.49 11.78
C LEU A 28 18.66 4.99 11.74
N LYS A 29 19.00 5.71 12.81
CA LYS A 29 18.93 7.18 12.84
C LYS A 29 19.88 7.83 11.83
N ALA A 30 21.04 7.21 11.61
CA ALA A 30 22.07 7.69 10.68
C ALA A 30 21.78 7.38 9.22
N LYS A 31 20.85 6.45 8.92
CA LYS A 31 20.47 6.13 7.54
C LYS A 31 19.86 7.36 6.85
N ARG A 32 20.18 7.52 5.57
CA ARG A 32 19.51 8.52 4.72
C ARG A 32 18.02 8.24 4.57
N ASN A 33 17.67 6.98 4.36
CA ASN A 33 16.31 6.49 4.19
C ASN A 33 16.13 5.16 4.91
N LEU A 34 14.93 4.94 5.40
CA LEU A 34 14.44 3.70 5.97
C LEU A 34 13.40 3.08 5.03
N TYR A 35 13.33 1.77 5.06
CA TYR A 35 12.25 0.97 4.50
C TYR A 35 11.60 0.18 5.62
N GLU A 36 10.42 -0.35 5.39
CA GLU A 36 9.68 -1.11 6.40
C GLU A 36 10.49 -2.27 6.97
N ARG A 37 11.22 -3.01 6.10
CA ARG A 37 12.12 -4.11 6.48
C ARG A 37 13.30 -3.72 7.38
N ASP A 38 13.61 -2.44 7.47
CA ASP A 38 14.71 -1.96 8.34
C ASP A 38 14.26 -1.80 9.80
N LEU A 39 12.94 -1.71 10.03
CA LEU A 39 12.40 -1.37 11.34
C LEU A 39 12.23 -2.60 12.24
N PRO A 40 12.46 -2.44 13.55
CA PRO A 40 12.06 -3.46 14.52
C PRO A 40 10.56 -3.74 14.45
N PRO A 41 10.13 -5.01 14.62
CA PRO A 41 8.71 -5.39 14.50
C PRO A 41 7.78 -4.57 15.39
N GLU A 42 8.16 -4.32 16.64
CA GLU A 42 7.35 -3.58 17.61
C GLU A 42 7.13 -2.13 17.18
N LEU A 43 8.18 -1.52 16.59
CA LEU A 43 8.07 -0.16 16.07
C LEU A 43 7.19 -0.11 14.82
N LEU A 44 7.31 -1.11 13.96
CA LEU A 44 6.49 -1.23 12.76
C LEU A 44 5.01 -1.42 13.12
N ASP A 45 4.70 -2.28 14.09
CA ASP A 45 3.35 -2.51 14.58
C ASP A 45 2.72 -1.23 15.15
N GLU A 46 3.48 -0.46 15.93
CA GLU A 46 3.03 0.83 16.46
C GLU A 46 2.77 1.86 15.34
N LEU A 47 3.61 1.88 14.31
CA LEU A 47 3.41 2.76 13.15
C LEU A 47 2.13 2.41 12.39
N TRP A 48 1.85 1.11 12.16
CA TRP A 48 0.62 0.64 11.55
C TRP A 48 -0.61 0.98 12.40
N ARG A 49 -0.51 0.78 13.72
CA ARG A 49 -1.58 1.14 14.66
C ARG A 49 -1.91 2.65 14.59
N ARG A 50 -0.88 3.51 14.59
CA ARG A 50 -1.08 4.98 14.46
C ARG A 50 -1.67 5.35 13.12
N PHE A 51 -1.26 4.69 12.06
CA PHE A 51 -1.82 4.92 10.74
C PHE A 51 -3.31 4.56 10.71
N ALA A 52 -3.69 3.39 11.21
CA ALA A 52 -5.08 2.98 11.31
C ALA A 52 -5.91 3.95 12.17
N THR A 53 -5.36 4.40 13.31
CA THR A 53 -6.00 5.40 14.18
C THR A 53 -6.21 6.73 13.47
N ALA A 54 -5.28 7.17 12.64
CA ALA A 54 -5.40 8.42 11.89
C ALA A 54 -6.52 8.38 10.83
N LEU A 55 -6.94 7.20 10.40
CA LEU A 55 -8.06 7.03 9.44
C LEU A 55 -9.43 7.08 10.13
N LEU A 56 -9.52 6.84 11.44
CA LEU A 56 -10.78 6.77 12.20
C LEU A 56 -11.69 7.98 12.01
N PRO A 57 -11.22 9.25 12.01
CA PRO A 57 -12.11 10.39 11.84
C PRO A 57 -12.83 10.39 10.48
N LEU A 58 -12.16 9.97 9.41
CA LEU A 58 -12.76 9.86 8.08
C LEU A 58 -13.73 8.67 8.01
N ASP A 59 -13.35 7.56 8.62
CA ASP A 59 -14.16 6.36 8.70
C ASP A 59 -15.45 6.61 9.48
N SER A 60 -15.35 7.18 10.69
CA SER A 60 -16.48 7.50 11.54
C SER A 60 -17.43 8.52 10.91
N ALA A 61 -16.92 9.40 10.07
CA ALA A 61 -17.74 10.35 9.30
C ALA A 61 -18.37 9.72 8.03
N GLY A 62 -18.12 8.43 7.75
CA GLY A 62 -18.58 7.75 6.53
C GLY A 62 -17.94 8.28 5.24
N LYS A 63 -16.78 8.96 5.35
CA LYS A 63 -16.08 9.60 4.23
C LYS A 63 -14.86 8.80 3.73
N LEU A 64 -14.53 7.67 4.35
CA LEU A 64 -13.45 6.80 3.93
C LEU A 64 -14.01 5.67 3.06
N GLY A 65 -13.71 5.67 1.77
CA GLY A 65 -14.04 4.59 0.84
C GLY A 65 -12.96 3.52 0.84
N VAL A 66 -11.78 3.88 0.35
CA VAL A 66 -10.61 3.00 0.26
C VAL A 66 -9.36 3.71 0.73
N VAL A 67 -8.33 2.95 1.06
CA VAL A 67 -7.00 3.47 1.39
C VAL A 67 -6.07 3.14 0.23
N LEU A 68 -5.64 4.15 -0.52
CA LEU A 68 -4.78 3.95 -1.69
C LEU A 68 -3.36 3.56 -1.28
N PHE A 69 -2.86 2.45 -1.79
CA PHE A 69 -1.47 2.03 -1.73
C PHE A 69 -0.85 2.10 -3.13
N GLN A 70 -0.14 3.18 -3.39
CA GLN A 70 0.60 3.38 -4.63
C GLN A 70 2.03 2.89 -4.46
N PHE A 71 2.39 1.80 -5.15
CA PHE A 71 3.72 1.20 -5.09
C PHE A 71 4.65 1.76 -6.18
N PRO A 72 5.93 2.03 -5.82
CA PRO A 72 6.91 2.61 -6.75
C PRO A 72 7.38 1.62 -7.82
N LYS A 73 8.13 2.14 -8.79
CA LYS A 73 8.66 1.34 -9.92
C LYS A 73 9.58 0.18 -9.51
N TRP A 74 10.25 0.29 -8.38
CA TRP A 74 11.13 -0.77 -7.87
C TRP A 74 10.38 -1.85 -7.08
N PHE A 75 9.09 -1.67 -6.80
CA PHE A 75 8.25 -2.71 -6.26
C PHE A 75 7.81 -3.64 -7.41
N MET A 76 8.59 -4.68 -7.61
CA MET A 76 8.41 -5.64 -8.70
C MET A 76 7.64 -6.88 -8.24
N PRO A 77 6.94 -7.59 -9.16
CA PRO A 77 6.33 -8.86 -8.85
C PRO A 77 7.38 -9.87 -8.38
N GLY A 78 7.10 -10.60 -7.31
CA GLY A 78 7.98 -11.58 -6.69
C GLY A 78 7.46 -12.06 -5.35
N HIS A 79 8.10 -13.05 -4.76
CA HIS A 79 7.65 -13.68 -3.52
C HIS A 79 7.49 -12.67 -2.37
N GLU A 80 8.47 -11.79 -2.14
CA GLU A 80 8.43 -10.80 -1.07
C GLU A 80 7.31 -9.79 -1.25
N SER A 81 7.12 -9.28 -2.46
CA SER A 81 6.06 -8.30 -2.76
C SER A 81 4.67 -8.91 -2.70
N HIS A 82 4.51 -10.18 -3.10
CA HIS A 82 3.25 -10.91 -2.92
C HIS A 82 2.95 -11.12 -1.44
N ALA A 83 3.92 -11.57 -0.65
CA ALA A 83 3.77 -11.72 0.79
C ALA A 83 3.40 -10.38 1.47
N TYR A 84 4.04 -9.28 1.05
CA TYR A 84 3.71 -7.95 1.53
C TYR A 84 2.26 -7.55 1.24
N LEU A 85 1.81 -7.75 0.00
CA LEU A 85 0.43 -7.45 -0.39
C LEU A 85 -0.57 -8.29 0.40
N SER A 86 -0.27 -9.57 0.61
CA SER A 86 -1.13 -10.44 1.43
C SER A 86 -1.23 -9.96 2.87
N ALA A 87 -0.13 -9.52 3.47
CA ALA A 87 -0.10 -9.02 4.84
C ALA A 87 -0.85 -7.70 5.05
N LEU A 88 -1.10 -6.89 4.00
CA LEU A 88 -1.84 -5.64 4.13
C LEU A 88 -3.24 -5.84 4.72
N ARG A 89 -3.89 -6.97 4.45
CA ARG A 89 -5.22 -7.28 4.99
C ARG A 89 -5.19 -7.48 6.49
N GLU A 90 -4.14 -8.09 7.01
CA GLU A 90 -3.94 -8.28 8.44
C GLU A 90 -3.57 -6.99 9.15
N ARG A 91 -2.81 -6.11 8.48
CA ARG A 91 -2.42 -4.79 9.00
C ARG A 91 -3.59 -3.81 9.07
N LEU A 92 -4.54 -3.90 8.14
CA LEU A 92 -5.70 -3.01 8.03
C LEU A 92 -7.02 -3.78 7.88
N PRO A 93 -7.41 -4.61 8.87
CA PRO A 93 -8.55 -5.51 8.73
C PRO A 93 -9.89 -4.78 8.55
N GLN A 94 -10.00 -3.55 9.07
CA GLN A 94 -11.22 -2.73 9.01
C GLN A 94 -11.30 -1.82 7.77
N TYR A 95 -10.21 -1.68 7.00
CA TYR A 95 -10.15 -0.82 5.83
C TYR A 95 -9.97 -1.63 4.56
N THR A 96 -10.28 -1.03 3.43
CA THR A 96 -10.07 -1.64 2.11
C THR A 96 -8.86 -1.00 1.44
N PRO A 97 -7.69 -1.67 1.37
CA PRO A 97 -6.58 -1.22 0.56
C PRO A 97 -6.95 -1.25 -0.92
N ALA A 98 -6.73 -0.14 -1.62
CA ALA A 98 -6.76 -0.08 -3.08
C ALA A 98 -5.33 -0.01 -3.59
N VAL A 99 -4.98 -0.80 -4.58
CA VAL A 99 -3.59 -0.99 -5.01
C VAL A 99 -3.36 -0.37 -6.39
N GLU A 100 -2.32 0.47 -6.47
CA GLU A 100 -1.82 1.06 -7.70
C GLU A 100 -0.35 0.64 -7.90
N PHE A 101 -0.04 0.05 -9.03
CA PHE A 101 1.33 -0.30 -9.40
C PHE A 101 1.92 0.72 -10.36
N ARG A 102 3.16 1.15 -10.11
CA ARG A 102 3.96 2.00 -10.99
C ARG A 102 5.03 1.21 -11.77
N ASN A 103 5.07 -0.11 -11.61
CA ASN A 103 5.93 -0.99 -12.40
C ASN A 103 5.07 -1.79 -13.39
N PRO A 104 5.32 -1.66 -14.71
CA PRO A 104 4.51 -2.33 -15.73
C PRO A 104 4.60 -3.86 -15.69
N LEU A 105 5.66 -4.44 -15.08
CA LEU A 105 5.81 -5.89 -14.95
C LEU A 105 4.64 -6.56 -14.21
N TRP A 106 3.96 -5.85 -13.29
CA TRP A 106 2.79 -6.40 -12.63
C TRP A 106 1.64 -6.73 -13.58
N LEU A 107 1.61 -6.08 -14.74
CA LEU A 107 0.52 -6.16 -15.72
C LEU A 107 0.98 -6.68 -17.08
N ASP A 108 2.22 -7.14 -17.21
CA ASP A 108 2.67 -7.82 -18.42
C ASP A 108 1.94 -9.16 -18.61
N GLU A 109 2.11 -9.78 -19.77
CA GLU A 109 1.41 -11.03 -20.12
C GLU A 109 1.70 -12.17 -19.14
N GLY A 110 2.92 -12.23 -18.61
CA GLY A 110 3.36 -13.31 -17.70
C GLY A 110 2.83 -13.13 -16.27
N HIS A 111 2.81 -11.92 -15.74
CA HIS A 111 2.46 -11.66 -14.33
C HIS A 111 1.00 -11.26 -14.14
N ARG A 112 0.35 -10.66 -15.13
CA ARG A 112 -1.02 -10.13 -15.01
C ARG A 112 -2.04 -11.13 -14.46
N PRO A 113 -2.11 -12.39 -14.93
CA PRO A 113 -3.08 -13.33 -14.39
C PRO A 113 -2.91 -13.56 -12.88
N GLY A 114 -1.67 -13.77 -12.43
CA GLY A 114 -1.33 -13.94 -11.03
C GLY A 114 -1.59 -12.69 -10.19
N THR A 115 -1.23 -11.52 -10.70
CA THR A 115 -1.50 -10.23 -10.05
C THR A 115 -2.99 -10.00 -9.82
N LEU A 116 -3.81 -10.20 -10.85
CA LEU A 116 -5.26 -10.02 -10.71
C LEU A 116 -5.90 -11.08 -9.81
N ALA A 117 -5.38 -12.32 -9.81
CA ALA A 117 -5.84 -13.36 -8.89
C ALA A 117 -5.55 -12.96 -7.44
N LEU A 118 -4.32 -12.53 -7.13
CA LEU A 118 -3.91 -12.04 -5.81
C LEU A 118 -4.82 -10.89 -5.31
N LEU A 119 -5.03 -9.88 -6.17
CA LEU A 119 -5.86 -8.74 -5.80
C LEU A 119 -7.32 -9.14 -5.52
N ARG A 120 -7.89 -10.07 -6.31
CA ARG A 120 -9.23 -10.62 -6.08
C ARG A 120 -9.33 -11.41 -4.79
N GLU A 121 -8.36 -12.28 -4.53
CA GLU A 121 -8.29 -13.10 -3.31
C GLU A 121 -8.36 -12.24 -2.06
N HIS A 122 -7.62 -11.13 -2.03
CA HIS A 122 -7.60 -10.21 -0.89
C HIS A 122 -8.68 -9.13 -0.94
N GLY A 123 -9.47 -9.08 -2.02
CA GLY A 123 -10.50 -8.06 -2.20
C GLY A 123 -9.93 -6.65 -2.37
N TYR A 124 -8.76 -6.49 -2.99
CA TYR A 124 -8.14 -5.20 -3.24
C TYR A 124 -8.59 -4.61 -4.57
N PRO A 125 -9.27 -3.45 -4.58
CA PRO A 125 -9.50 -2.72 -5.82
C PRO A 125 -8.17 -2.38 -6.51
N PHE A 126 -8.08 -2.69 -7.79
CA PHE A 126 -6.97 -2.24 -8.62
C PHE A 126 -7.26 -0.82 -9.11
N VAL A 127 -6.28 0.08 -8.92
CA VAL A 127 -6.35 1.46 -9.41
C VAL A 127 -5.66 1.54 -10.76
N CYS A 128 -6.47 1.75 -11.80
CA CYS A 128 -5.99 2.00 -13.15
C CYS A 128 -5.76 3.51 -13.32
N VAL A 129 -4.57 3.88 -13.78
CA VAL A 129 -4.21 5.28 -14.06
C VAL A 129 -4.17 5.46 -15.57
N ASP A 130 -4.94 6.44 -16.05
CA ASP A 130 -4.82 6.92 -17.43
C ASP A 130 -3.66 7.92 -17.48
N GLU A 131 -2.51 7.46 -17.91
CA GLU A 131 -1.29 8.25 -18.05
C GLU A 131 -0.77 8.19 -19.49
N PRO A 132 0.02 9.20 -19.94
CA PRO A 132 0.63 9.15 -21.27
C PRO A 132 1.40 7.86 -21.49
N GLN A 133 1.03 7.13 -22.54
CA GLN A 133 1.66 5.86 -22.89
C GLN A 133 2.93 6.11 -23.72
N GLY A 134 3.83 5.11 -23.81
CA GLY A 134 5.04 5.18 -24.63
C GLY A 134 6.32 5.56 -23.88
N THR A 135 6.27 5.64 -22.54
CA THR A 135 7.50 5.73 -21.73
C THR A 135 7.82 4.38 -21.09
N PRO A 136 9.10 4.08 -20.74
CA PRO A 136 9.46 2.85 -20.03
C PRO A 136 8.79 2.67 -18.66
N ALA A 137 8.07 3.67 -18.22
CA ALA A 137 7.39 3.72 -16.93
C ALA A 137 5.88 3.72 -17.04
N SER A 138 5.35 3.74 -18.25
CA SER A 138 3.90 3.74 -18.48
C SER A 138 3.33 2.37 -18.15
N VAL A 139 2.35 2.36 -17.26
CA VAL A 139 1.58 1.17 -16.94
C VAL A 139 0.39 1.13 -17.91
N PRO A 140 0.14 0.00 -18.62
CA PRO A 140 -0.98 -0.07 -19.54
C PRO A 140 -2.31 0.12 -18.80
N PRO A 141 -3.26 0.88 -19.36
CA PRO A 141 -4.58 1.06 -18.76
C PRO A 141 -5.36 -0.25 -18.89
N ILE A 142 -5.38 -1.04 -17.83
CA ILE A 142 -6.12 -2.29 -17.76
C ILE A 142 -7.31 -2.09 -16.84
N VAL A 143 -8.49 -2.09 -17.39
CA VAL A 143 -9.71 -2.12 -16.60
C VAL A 143 -9.91 -3.56 -16.09
N ALA A 144 -9.65 -3.79 -14.84
CA ALA A 144 -9.85 -5.07 -14.18
C ALA A 144 -10.83 -4.88 -13.02
N ALA A 145 -12.00 -5.49 -13.12
CA ALA A 145 -12.88 -5.61 -11.97
C ALA A 145 -12.25 -6.57 -10.95
N THR A 146 -11.54 -6.03 -9.99
CA THR A 146 -11.10 -6.76 -8.79
C THR A 146 -12.11 -6.57 -7.67
N ALA A 147 -13.40 -6.35 -8.05
CA ALA A 147 -14.46 -5.92 -7.18
C ALA A 147 -14.47 -6.70 -5.87
N ALA A 148 -13.96 -6.06 -4.84
CA ALA A 148 -14.35 -6.38 -3.50
C ALA A 148 -15.82 -6.02 -3.36
N THR A 149 -16.65 -6.97 -2.95
CA THR A 149 -17.91 -6.65 -2.32
C THR A 149 -17.58 -5.71 -1.16
N PRO A 150 -18.12 -4.49 -1.09
CA PRO A 150 -17.86 -3.61 0.03
C PRO A 150 -18.23 -4.36 1.32
N PRO A 151 -17.50 -4.17 2.41
CA PRO A 151 -17.83 -4.79 3.68
C PRO A 151 -19.28 -4.51 4.02
N PRO A 152 -20.02 -5.47 4.61
CA PRO A 152 -21.43 -5.32 4.89
C PRO A 152 -21.66 -4.05 5.72
N GLY A 153 -22.54 -3.17 5.24
CA GLY A 153 -22.87 -1.88 5.86
C GLY A 153 -22.31 -0.64 5.16
N ARG A 154 -21.44 -0.77 4.18
CA ARG A 154 -20.96 0.37 3.36
C ARG A 154 -21.62 0.32 1.98
N ARG A 155 -22.42 1.34 1.66
CA ARG A 155 -22.91 1.53 0.28
C ARG A 155 -21.72 1.88 -0.61
N ALA A 156 -21.61 1.18 -1.75
CA ALA A 156 -20.68 1.60 -2.80
C ALA A 156 -21.07 3.04 -3.21
N MET A 157 -20.12 3.97 -3.03
CA MET A 157 -20.31 5.38 -3.38
C MET A 157 -20.09 5.63 -4.89
N TRP A 158 -20.03 4.55 -5.68
CA TRP A 158 -19.79 4.54 -7.13
C TRP A 158 -20.87 3.66 -7.80
N ALA A 159 -22.00 4.23 -8.02
CA ALA A 159 -23.01 3.74 -8.96
C ALA A 159 -23.22 4.82 -10.02
#